data_7e428fb7a9f06d25234323d4d786747e
#
_entry.id   7e428fb7a9f06d25234323d4d786747e
#
_cell.length_a   1.000
_cell.length_b   1.000
_cell.length_c   1.000
_cell.angle_alpha   90.00
_cell.angle_beta   90.00
_cell.angle_gamma   90.00
#
_symmetry.space_group_name_H-M   'P 1'
#
loop_
_entity.id
_entity.type
_entity.pdbx_description
1 polymer ?
#
loop_
_entity_poly.entity_id
_entity_poly.type
_entity_poly.pdbx_seq_one_letter_code
_entity_poly.pdbx_strand_id
1 'polypeptide(L)' 'MDCETVKSMIADQLKVDPETITPESRLMEDLKADSANLMVMIMDLEDRFGITVEDDQIMKLRTVGDVVNYITKVKG' A
#
# COMPACT_ATOMS: atom_id res chain seq x y z
N MET A 1 -0.08 -9.28 11.10
CA MET A 1 0.17 -8.13 10.22
C MET A 1 -0.62 -6.95 10.72
N ASP A 2 0.05 -5.87 10.87
CA ASP A 2 -0.52 -4.68 11.47
C ASP A 2 -0.98 -3.70 10.39
N CYS A 3 -2.29 -3.53 10.29
CA CYS A 3 -2.90 -2.59 9.36
C CYS A 3 -2.39 -1.16 9.60
N GLU A 4 -2.12 -0.82 10.84
CA GLU A 4 -1.60 0.50 11.20
C GLU A 4 -0.23 0.76 10.61
N THR A 5 0.62 -0.26 10.54
CA THR A 5 1.94 -0.12 9.95
C THR A 5 1.84 0.20 8.46
N VAL A 6 0.98 -0.52 7.74
CA VAL A 6 0.77 -0.28 6.31
C VAL A 6 0.19 1.11 6.09
N LYS A 7 -0.77 1.48 6.89
CA LYS A 7 -1.42 2.78 6.82
C LYS A 7 -0.42 3.91 7.02
N SER A 8 0.44 3.77 8.03
CA SER A 8 1.49 4.77 8.31
C SER A 8 2.47 4.89 7.14
N MET A 9 2.85 3.77 6.55
CA MET A 9 3.76 3.78 5.42
C MET A 9 3.16 4.49 4.22
N ILE A 10 1.90 4.19 3.93
CA ILE A 10 1.20 4.81 2.80
C ILE A 10 1.05 6.32 3.04
N ALA A 11 0.66 6.69 4.25
CA ALA A 11 0.50 8.09 4.60
C ALA A 11 1.80 8.86 4.43
N ASP A 12 2.90 8.26 4.86
CA ASP A 12 4.22 8.88 4.78
C ASP A 12 4.67 9.03 3.32
N GLN A 13 4.47 8.01 2.52
CA GLN A 13 4.87 8.03 1.11
C GLN A 13 4.06 9.01 0.29
N LEU A 14 2.76 9.09 0.55
CA LEU A 14 1.87 9.94 -0.22
C LEU A 14 1.64 11.30 0.44
N LYS A 15 2.23 11.52 1.61
CA LYS A 15 2.14 12.78 2.35
C LYS A 15 0.70 13.16 2.65
N VAL A 16 -0.07 12.20 3.11
CA VAL A 16 -1.45 12.41 3.53
C VAL A 16 -1.59 12.04 5.01
N ASP A 17 -2.64 12.55 5.63
CA ASP A 17 -2.92 12.26 7.03
C ASP A 17 -3.36 10.80 7.17
N PRO A 18 -2.68 10.00 8.00
CA PRO A 18 -3.07 8.60 8.16
C PRO A 18 -4.50 8.43 8.67
N GLU A 19 -5.04 9.42 9.36
CA GLU A 19 -6.41 9.33 9.85
C GLU A 19 -7.45 9.43 8.74
N THR A 20 -7.07 9.92 7.57
CA THR A 20 -7.96 9.99 6.43
C THR A 20 -7.95 8.70 5.62
N ILE A 21 -7.06 7.78 5.95
CA ILE A 21 -6.90 6.53 5.21
C ILE A 21 -7.81 5.45 5.79
N THR A 22 -8.59 4.81 4.93
CA THR A 22 -9.46 3.69 5.30
C THR A 22 -9.14 2.52 4.38
N PRO A 23 -9.57 1.29 4.73
CA PRO A 23 -9.35 0.15 3.84
C PRO A 23 -9.98 0.35 2.45
N GLU A 24 -11.02 1.15 2.36
CA GLU A 24 -11.70 1.43 1.10
C GLU A 24 -11.04 2.57 0.32
N SER A 25 -10.06 3.27 0.89
CA SER A 25 -9.39 4.36 0.20
C SER A 25 -8.67 3.84 -1.04
N ARG A 26 -8.95 4.46 -2.18
CA ARG A 26 -8.33 4.07 -3.44
C ARG A 26 -7.03 4.84 -3.59
N LEU A 27 -5.96 4.10 -3.85
CA LEU A 27 -4.62 4.68 -3.85
C LEU A 27 -4.47 5.80 -4.87
N MET A 28 -4.94 5.59 -6.08
CA MET A 28 -4.77 6.59 -7.14
C MET A 28 -5.86 7.64 -7.15
N GLU A 29 -7.09 7.26 -6.83
CA GLU A 29 -8.22 8.19 -6.90
C GLU A 29 -8.41 9.00 -5.63
N ASP A 30 -8.35 8.35 -4.48
CA ASP A 30 -8.62 9.01 -3.21
C ASP A 30 -7.37 9.59 -2.57
N LEU A 31 -6.25 8.91 -2.70
CA LEU A 31 -4.99 9.33 -2.09
C LEU A 31 -4.05 10.00 -3.09
N LYS A 32 -4.49 10.13 -4.34
CA LYS A 32 -3.77 10.86 -5.38
C LYS A 32 -2.38 10.31 -5.70
N ALA A 33 -2.16 9.02 -5.50
CA ALA A 33 -0.91 8.40 -5.87
C ALA A 33 -0.81 8.33 -7.40
N ASP A 34 0.33 8.73 -7.95
CA ASP A 34 0.59 8.50 -9.37
C ASP A 34 1.42 7.22 -9.50
N SER A 35 1.74 6.84 -10.75
CA SER A 35 2.47 5.61 -11.02
C SER A 35 3.82 5.58 -10.33
N ALA A 36 4.53 6.71 -10.34
CA ALA A 36 5.86 6.78 -9.73
C ALA A 36 5.77 6.62 -8.22
N ASN A 37 4.84 7.33 -7.59
CA ASN A 37 4.66 7.23 -6.14
C ASN A 37 4.21 5.83 -5.73
N LEU A 38 3.35 5.23 -6.54
CA LEU A 38 2.86 3.88 -6.27
C LEU A 38 4.00 2.87 -6.30
N MET A 39 4.88 2.97 -7.30
CA MET A 39 6.01 2.06 -7.42
C MET A 39 6.97 2.22 -6.25
N VAL A 40 7.25 3.46 -5.84
CA VAL A 40 8.12 3.71 -4.69
C VAL A 40 7.50 3.12 -3.41
N MET A 41 6.20 3.30 -3.25
CA MET A 41 5.49 2.75 -2.10
C MET A 41 5.59 1.22 -2.07
N ILE A 42 5.41 0.58 -3.21
CA ILE A 42 5.47 -0.87 -3.29
C ILE A 42 6.89 -1.37 -3.00
N MET A 43 7.90 -0.69 -3.52
CA MET A 43 9.29 -1.05 -3.23
C MET A 43 9.58 -0.94 -1.73
N ASP A 44 9.06 0.08 -1.09
CA ASP A 44 9.22 0.26 0.35
C ASP A 44 8.53 -0.85 1.13
N LEU A 45 7.34 -1.25 0.67
CA LEU A 45 6.63 -2.37 1.29
C LEU A 45 7.41 -3.69 1.15
N GLU A 46 7.95 -3.93 -0.03
CA GLU A 46 8.76 -5.12 -0.27
C GLU A 46 9.96 -5.17 0.65
N ASP A 47 10.63 -4.05 0.78
CA ASP A 47 11.83 -3.95 1.60
C ASP A 47 11.50 -4.10 3.10
N ARG A 48 10.46 -3.43 3.53
CA ARG A 48 10.09 -3.40 4.93
C ARG A 48 9.53 -4.75 5.43
N PHE A 49 8.76 -5.42 4.60
CA PHE A 49 8.13 -6.68 4.97
C PHE A 49 8.87 -7.91 4.44
N GLY A 50 9.92 -7.71 3.66
CA GLY A 50 10.69 -8.81 3.11
C GLY A 50 9.91 -9.67 2.13
N ILE A 51 9.06 -9.05 1.33
CA ILE A 51 8.21 -9.75 0.35
C ILE A 51 8.51 -9.26 -1.06
N THR A 52 8.00 -9.98 -2.03
CA THR A 52 8.08 -9.57 -3.44
C THR A 52 6.68 -9.44 -4.00
N VAL A 53 6.39 -8.31 -4.64
CA VAL A 53 5.10 -8.08 -5.27
C VAL A 53 5.28 -8.22 -6.77
N GLU A 54 4.61 -9.21 -7.37
CA GLU A 54 4.68 -9.45 -8.81
C GLU A 54 3.99 -8.32 -9.57
N ASP A 55 4.45 -8.06 -10.79
CA ASP A 55 3.90 -6.96 -11.59
C ASP A 55 2.39 -7.09 -11.78
N ASP A 56 1.91 -8.29 -12.02
CA ASP A 56 0.47 -8.52 -12.21
C ASP A 56 -0.31 -8.32 -10.91
N GLN A 57 0.32 -8.51 -9.77
CA GLN A 57 -0.31 -8.25 -8.48
C GLN A 57 -0.39 -6.75 -8.20
N ILE A 58 0.63 -5.99 -8.63
CA ILE A 58 0.62 -4.54 -8.44
C ILE A 58 -0.62 -3.92 -9.08
N MET A 59 -1.01 -4.42 -10.25
CA MET A 59 -2.18 -3.91 -10.96
C MET A 59 -3.49 -4.19 -10.23
N LYS A 60 -3.48 -5.14 -9.30
CA LYS A 60 -4.66 -5.50 -8.52
C LYS A 60 -4.75 -4.75 -7.20
N LEU A 61 -3.69 -4.05 -6.81
CA LEU A 61 -3.66 -3.30 -5.56
C LEU A 61 -4.24 -1.92 -5.78
N ARG A 62 -5.55 -1.82 -5.66
CA ARG A 62 -6.27 -0.57 -5.93
C ARG A 62 -6.59 0.21 -4.67
N THR A 63 -6.85 -0.48 -3.57
CA THR A 63 -7.20 0.15 -2.31
C THR A 63 -6.19 -0.21 -1.24
N VAL A 64 -6.24 0.53 -0.13
CA VAL A 64 -5.39 0.23 1.02
C VAL A 64 -5.69 -1.18 1.53
N GLY A 65 -6.96 -1.56 1.56
CA GLY A 65 -7.36 -2.91 1.97
C GLY A 65 -6.74 -3.99 1.10
N ASP A 66 -6.65 -3.75 -0.20
CA ASP A 66 -6.02 -4.70 -1.11
C ASP A 66 -4.55 -4.91 -0.74
N VAL A 67 -3.86 -3.83 -0.41
CA VAL A 67 -2.45 -3.90 -0.01
C VAL A 67 -2.30 -4.69 1.28
N VAL A 68 -3.11 -4.38 2.27
CA VAL A 68 -3.08 -5.08 3.57
C VAL A 68 -3.37 -6.57 3.37
N ASN A 69 -4.38 -6.89 2.58
CA ASN A 69 -4.75 -8.28 2.33
C ASN A 69 -3.64 -9.04 1.62
N TYR A 70 -3.00 -8.40 0.66
CA TYR A 70 -1.90 -9.03 -0.07
C TYR A 70 -0.74 -9.36 0.87
N ILE A 71 -0.35 -8.40 1.69
CA ILE A 71 0.76 -8.59 2.62
C ILE A 71 0.42 -9.67 3.63
N THR A 72 -0.78 -9.66 4.16
CA THR A 72 -1.25 -10.66 5.11
C THR A 72 -1.20 -12.06 4.48
N LYS A 73 -1.62 -12.17 3.24
CA LYS A 73 -1.62 -13.44 2.52
C LYS A 73 -0.21 -13.98 2.31
N VAL A 74 0.72 -13.11 1.94
CA VAL A 74 2.09 -13.50 1.63
C VAL A 74 2.88 -13.81 2.91
N LYS A 75 2.71 -12.99 3.92
CA LYS A 75 3.43 -13.20 5.19
C LYS A 75 2.80 -14.32 6.03
N GLY A 76 1.57 -14.61 5.77
CA GLY A 76 0.88 -15.68 6.44
C GLY A 76 0.18 -15.31 7.64
#